data_50a7525a20b05c4cc732d7552465ef40
#
_entry.id   50a7525a20b05c4cc732d7552465ef40
#
_cell.length_a   1.000
_cell.length_b   1.000
_cell.length_c   1.000
_cell.angle_alpha   90.00
_cell.angle_beta   90.00
_cell.angle_gamma   90.00
#
_symmetry.space_group_name_H-M   'P 1'
#
loop_
_entity.id
_entity.type
_entity.pdbx_description
1 polymer ?
#
loop_
_entity_poly.entity_id
_entity_poly.type
_entity_poly.pdbx_seq_one_letter_code
_entity_poly.pdbx_strand_id
1 'polypeptide(L)'
;MQQKERGLGELKKYIQKKNNLTLLIIDNISDPRNLGACIRSAVVAEVDGIIVNKHQCSSITSTVRKVSCGATEIAEIFHVSNLINCIKYLNEQAIYVYGTSEHSQNELFKENLAQSLAFVIGSEGKGIRSKTLEACNKIININANKIFNSLNVSVASGVLLFEAARQKNQQNA
;
A
#
# COMPACT_ATOMS: atom_id res chain seq x y z
N MET A 1 -11.37 -21.33 9.48
CA MET A 1 -10.20 -21.78 8.70
C MET A 1 -9.13 -20.71 8.78
N GLN A 2 -7.96 -20.99 9.35
CA GLN A 2 -6.84 -20.04 9.26
C GLN A 2 -6.36 -20.03 7.81
N GLN A 3 -6.49 -18.88 7.14
CA GLN A 3 -5.87 -18.70 5.84
C GLN A 3 -4.36 -18.91 6.01
N LYS A 4 -3.78 -19.80 5.20
CA LYS A 4 -2.33 -20.03 5.18
C LYS A 4 -1.64 -18.71 4.85
N GLU A 5 -0.73 -18.27 5.71
CA GLU A 5 0.07 -17.07 5.47
C GLU A 5 0.76 -17.17 4.10
N ARG A 6 0.47 -16.23 3.22
CA ARG A 6 1.07 -16.12 1.87
C ARG A 6 2.27 -15.20 1.95
N GLY A 7 3.40 -15.66 1.45
CA GLY A 7 4.65 -14.92 1.48
C GLY A 7 5.10 -14.37 0.12
N LEU A 8 6.38 -14.02 0.03
CA LEU A 8 6.98 -13.48 -1.19
C LEU A 8 6.88 -14.43 -2.39
N GLY A 9 6.99 -15.74 -2.17
CA GLY A 9 6.89 -16.74 -3.24
C GLY A 9 5.51 -16.74 -3.90
N GLU A 10 4.45 -16.68 -3.10
CA GLU A 10 3.06 -16.60 -3.57
C GLU A 10 2.78 -15.26 -4.25
N LEU A 11 3.32 -14.16 -3.72
CA LEU A 11 3.23 -12.84 -4.34
C LEU A 11 3.84 -12.84 -5.74
N LYS A 12 5.03 -13.40 -5.92
CA LYS A 12 5.69 -13.51 -7.22
C LYS A 12 4.82 -14.24 -8.25
N LYS A 13 4.24 -15.38 -7.88
CA LYS A 13 3.33 -16.14 -8.75
C LYS A 13 2.05 -15.38 -9.07
N TYR A 14 1.55 -14.60 -8.11
CA TYR A 14 0.33 -13.82 -8.26
C TYR A 14 0.52 -12.67 -9.25
N ILE A 15 1.61 -11.91 -9.12
CA ILE A 15 1.94 -10.77 -9.98
C ILE A 15 2.08 -11.19 -11.45
N GLN A 16 2.76 -12.32 -11.72
CA GLN A 16 3.00 -12.80 -13.08
C GLN A 16 1.73 -13.10 -13.88
N LYS A 17 0.59 -13.25 -13.23
CA LYS A 17 -0.70 -13.58 -13.85
C LYS A 17 -1.59 -12.37 -14.14
N LYS A 18 -1.14 -11.18 -13.80
CA LYS A 18 -1.96 -9.97 -13.86
C LYS A 18 -1.25 -8.83 -14.60
N ASN A 19 -2.05 -7.97 -15.19
CA ASN A 19 -1.60 -6.74 -15.85
C ASN A 19 -2.21 -5.53 -15.12
N ASN A 20 -1.54 -4.38 -15.26
CA ASN A 20 -1.98 -3.09 -14.72
C ASN A 20 -2.34 -3.12 -13.24
N LEU A 21 -1.45 -3.71 -12.42
CA LEU A 21 -1.64 -3.91 -10.99
C LEU A 21 -1.69 -2.61 -10.20
N THR A 22 -2.52 -2.60 -9.16
CA THR A 22 -2.42 -1.65 -8.04
C THR A 22 -2.16 -2.44 -6.76
N LEU A 23 -1.04 -2.15 -6.09
CA LEU A 23 -0.65 -2.79 -4.84
C LEU A 23 -0.55 -1.76 -3.70
N LEU A 24 -0.86 -2.19 -2.48
CA LEU A 24 -0.63 -1.42 -1.27
C LEU A 24 0.45 -2.11 -0.42
N ILE A 25 1.51 -1.40 -0.09
CA ILE A 25 2.61 -1.89 0.76
C ILE A 25 2.53 -1.19 2.11
N ILE A 26 2.44 -1.96 3.19
CA ILE A 26 2.34 -1.47 4.56
C ILE A 26 3.65 -1.78 5.29
N ASP A 27 4.42 -0.73 5.61
CA ASP A 27 5.76 -0.88 6.17
C ASP A 27 5.74 -1.18 7.68
N ASN A 28 5.12 -0.33 8.50
CA ASN A 28 5.27 -0.37 9.95
C ASN A 28 4.03 0.14 10.71
N ILE A 29 2.84 -0.30 10.33
CA ILE A 29 1.59 0.02 11.02
C ILE A 29 1.35 -0.98 12.16
N SER A 30 1.59 -0.55 13.41
CA SER A 30 1.42 -1.38 14.61
C SER A 30 0.02 -1.30 15.21
N ASP A 31 -0.73 -0.22 14.97
CA ASP A 31 -2.12 -0.09 15.44
C ASP A 31 -3.05 -0.97 14.58
N PRO A 32 -3.70 -1.99 15.19
CA PRO A 32 -4.61 -2.88 14.47
C PRO A 32 -5.83 -2.16 13.88
N ARG A 33 -6.24 -1.02 14.44
CA ARG A 33 -7.36 -0.23 13.90
C ARG A 33 -6.97 0.43 12.58
N ASN A 34 -5.79 1.06 12.52
CA ASN A 34 -5.27 1.65 11.30
C ASN A 34 -5.03 0.58 10.22
N LEU A 35 -4.45 -0.56 10.60
CA LEU A 35 -4.25 -1.66 9.66
C LEU A 35 -5.58 -2.17 9.09
N GLY A 36 -6.59 -2.41 9.92
CA GLY A 36 -7.91 -2.84 9.48
C GLY A 36 -8.59 -1.84 8.55
N ALA A 37 -8.48 -0.54 8.87
CA ALA A 37 -9.03 0.53 8.04
C ALA A 37 -8.31 0.66 6.68
N CYS A 38 -6.98 0.51 6.65
CA CYS A 38 -6.22 0.48 5.39
C CYS A 38 -6.62 -0.71 4.50
N ILE A 39 -6.76 -1.90 5.09
CA ILE A 39 -7.20 -3.10 4.36
C ILE A 39 -8.62 -2.89 3.78
N ARG A 40 -9.53 -2.31 4.56
CA ARG A 40 -10.88 -1.98 4.09
C ARG A 40 -10.84 -1.02 2.91
N SER A 41 -10.10 0.07 3.00
CA SER A 41 -9.95 1.05 1.91
C SER A 41 -9.36 0.41 0.66
N ALA A 42 -8.37 -0.48 0.82
CA ALA A 42 -7.74 -1.19 -0.28
C ALA A 42 -8.74 -2.10 -1.03
N VAL A 43 -9.57 -2.86 -0.30
CA VAL A 43 -10.59 -3.72 -0.92
C VAL A 43 -11.64 -2.89 -1.64
N VAL A 44 -12.12 -1.78 -1.05
CA VAL A 44 -13.12 -0.91 -1.69
C VAL A 44 -12.55 -0.22 -2.94
N ALA A 45 -11.25 0.10 -2.94
CA ALA A 45 -10.56 0.66 -4.12
C ALA A 45 -10.12 -0.40 -5.15
N GLU A 46 -10.54 -1.66 -4.98
CA GLU A 46 -10.23 -2.79 -5.87
C GLU A 46 -8.73 -3.02 -6.07
N VAL A 47 -7.94 -2.87 -4.99
CA VAL A 47 -6.51 -3.14 -5.01
C VAL A 47 -6.25 -4.62 -5.28
N ASP A 48 -5.32 -4.92 -6.17
CA ASP A 48 -4.98 -6.30 -6.53
C ASP A 48 -4.31 -7.09 -5.41
N GLY A 49 -3.53 -6.43 -4.55
CA GLY A 49 -2.86 -7.08 -3.44
C GLY A 49 -2.36 -6.12 -2.37
N ILE A 50 -2.29 -6.62 -1.16
CA ILE A 50 -1.77 -5.90 0.01
C ILE A 50 -0.52 -6.64 0.50
N ILE A 51 0.58 -5.92 0.62
CA ILE A 51 1.87 -6.45 1.09
C ILE A 51 2.12 -5.88 2.48
N VAL A 52 2.26 -6.74 3.47
CA VAL A 52 2.46 -6.35 4.87
C VAL A 52 3.83 -6.80 5.35
N ASN A 53 4.57 -5.92 6.02
CA ASN A 53 5.82 -6.29 6.66
C ASN A 53 5.53 -7.18 7.88
N LYS A 54 5.98 -8.44 7.80
CA LYS A 54 5.69 -9.47 8.81
C LYS A 54 6.17 -9.09 10.23
N HIS A 55 7.26 -8.34 10.35
CA HIS A 55 7.90 -8.05 11.63
C HIS A 55 7.59 -6.66 12.19
N GLN A 56 7.08 -5.76 11.39
CA GLN A 56 6.88 -4.36 11.76
C GLN A 56 5.42 -3.92 11.80
N CYS A 57 4.51 -4.76 11.35
CA CYS A 57 3.08 -4.48 11.36
C CYS A 57 2.35 -5.32 12.40
N SER A 58 1.18 -4.86 12.81
CA SER A 58 0.24 -5.68 13.56
C SER A 58 -0.12 -6.93 12.75
N SER A 59 -0.25 -8.06 13.44
CA SER A 59 -0.82 -9.27 12.82
C SER A 59 -2.32 -9.07 12.53
N ILE A 60 -2.90 -9.95 11.71
CA ILE A 60 -4.35 -9.95 11.43
C ILE A 60 -5.12 -10.49 12.63
N THR A 61 -5.28 -9.64 13.64
CA THR A 61 -5.98 -9.93 14.89
C THR A 61 -7.50 -9.87 14.73
N SER A 62 -8.23 -10.25 15.77
CA SER A 62 -9.69 -10.08 15.83
C SER A 62 -10.11 -8.60 15.68
N THR A 63 -9.32 -7.68 16.22
CA THR A 63 -9.54 -6.22 16.07
C THR A 63 -9.39 -5.81 14.61
N VAL A 64 -8.34 -6.25 13.91
CA VAL A 64 -8.15 -5.98 12.47
C VAL A 64 -9.33 -6.50 11.66
N ARG A 65 -9.76 -7.75 11.90
CA ARG A 65 -10.93 -8.35 11.23
C ARG A 65 -12.20 -7.55 11.47
N LYS A 66 -12.45 -7.14 12.70
CA LYS A 66 -13.63 -6.33 13.07
C LYS A 66 -13.63 -4.96 12.38
N VAL A 67 -12.52 -4.24 12.43
CA VAL A 67 -12.40 -2.89 11.85
C VAL A 67 -12.45 -2.95 10.31
N SER A 68 -11.87 -3.98 9.71
CA SER A 68 -11.92 -4.17 8.26
C SER A 68 -13.31 -4.55 7.72
N CYS A 69 -14.29 -4.84 8.60
CA CYS A 69 -15.66 -5.23 8.23
C CYS A 69 -15.70 -6.40 7.22
N GLY A 70 -14.85 -7.42 7.40
CA GLY A 70 -14.77 -8.58 6.52
C GLY A 70 -13.82 -8.42 5.33
N ALA A 71 -13.22 -7.24 5.12
CA ALA A 71 -12.29 -7.03 4.01
C ALA A 71 -11.06 -7.96 4.07
N THR A 72 -10.62 -8.36 5.26
CA THR A 72 -9.52 -9.33 5.43
C THR A 72 -9.80 -10.70 4.82
N GLU A 73 -11.06 -11.08 4.66
CA GLU A 73 -11.46 -12.37 4.08
C GLU A 73 -11.48 -12.33 2.53
N ILE A 74 -11.53 -11.12 1.96
CA ILE A 74 -11.61 -10.86 0.52
C ILE A 74 -10.24 -10.48 -0.04
N ALA A 75 -9.45 -9.74 0.75
CA ALA A 75 -8.18 -9.17 0.33
C ALA A 75 -7.11 -10.23 0.03
N GLU A 76 -6.35 -10.02 -1.02
CA GLU A 76 -5.13 -10.76 -1.33
C GLU A 76 -3.98 -10.20 -0.49
N ILE A 77 -3.72 -10.79 0.69
CA ILE A 77 -2.71 -10.30 1.64
C ILE A 77 -1.46 -11.19 1.59
N PHE A 78 -0.30 -10.56 1.48
CA PHE A 78 1.01 -11.20 1.45
C PHE A 78 1.89 -10.66 2.59
N HIS A 79 2.45 -11.56 3.39
CA HIS A 79 3.35 -11.21 4.49
C HIS A 79 4.80 -11.42 4.04
N VAL A 80 5.58 -10.33 4.02
CA VAL A 80 6.99 -10.39 3.60
C VAL A 80 7.91 -9.97 4.76
N SER A 81 9.02 -10.68 4.89
CA SER A 81 10.02 -10.37 5.94
C SER A 81 10.98 -9.25 5.55
N ASN A 82 11.20 -9.02 4.26
CA ASN A 82 12.09 -8.00 3.74
C ASN A 82 11.41 -7.18 2.64
N LEU A 83 10.89 -6.01 3.03
CA LEU A 83 10.22 -5.09 2.09
C LEU A 83 11.16 -4.55 1.02
N ILE A 84 12.43 -4.29 1.34
CA ILE A 84 13.40 -3.76 0.38
C ILE A 84 13.59 -4.74 -0.77
N ASN A 85 13.79 -6.01 -0.47
CA ASN A 85 13.89 -7.06 -1.49
C ASN A 85 12.59 -7.22 -2.29
N CYS A 86 11.45 -7.09 -1.60
CA CYS A 86 10.14 -7.11 -2.26
C CYS A 86 10.01 -5.94 -3.25
N ILE A 87 10.32 -4.71 -2.84
CA ILE A 87 10.25 -3.51 -3.68
C ILE A 87 11.20 -3.63 -4.88
N LYS A 88 12.43 -4.11 -4.68
CA LYS A 88 13.36 -4.36 -5.79
C LYS A 88 12.77 -5.32 -6.82
N TYR A 89 12.17 -6.41 -6.34
CA TYR A 89 11.50 -7.36 -7.23
C TYR A 89 10.33 -6.72 -8.00
N LEU A 90 9.51 -5.89 -7.34
CA LEU A 90 8.41 -5.17 -8.01
C LEU A 90 8.94 -4.25 -9.12
N ASN A 91 10.03 -3.54 -8.85
CA ASN A 91 10.69 -2.68 -9.84
C ASN A 91 11.18 -3.48 -11.05
N GLU A 92 11.77 -4.67 -10.83
CA GLU A 92 12.18 -5.59 -11.90
C GLU A 92 11.00 -6.09 -12.76
N GLN A 93 9.79 -6.13 -12.18
CA GLN A 93 8.55 -6.48 -12.88
C GLN A 93 7.83 -5.27 -13.50
N ALA A 94 8.50 -4.12 -13.62
CA ALA A 94 7.94 -2.87 -14.13
C ALA A 94 6.72 -2.36 -13.33
N ILE A 95 6.65 -2.65 -12.03
CA ILE A 95 5.67 -2.09 -11.12
C ILE A 95 6.32 -0.89 -10.43
N TYR A 96 5.82 0.31 -10.72
CA TYR A 96 6.37 1.56 -10.22
C TYR A 96 5.99 1.77 -8.75
N VAL A 97 6.98 1.92 -7.86
CA VAL A 97 6.75 2.01 -6.42
C VAL A 97 6.87 3.44 -5.93
N TYR A 98 5.76 3.96 -5.42
CA TYR A 98 5.66 5.28 -4.79
C TYR A 98 5.73 5.15 -3.27
N GLY A 99 6.73 5.79 -2.66
CA GLY A 99 6.75 6.03 -1.22
C GLY A 99 5.98 7.31 -0.88
N THR A 100 5.43 7.42 0.32
CA THR A 100 4.70 8.60 0.77
C THR A 100 5.47 9.35 1.86
N SER A 101 5.55 10.67 1.74
CA SER A 101 6.15 11.53 2.76
C SER A 101 5.56 12.93 2.66
N GLU A 102 5.22 13.51 3.80
CA GLU A 102 4.76 14.90 3.91
C GLU A 102 5.83 15.93 3.48
N HIS A 103 7.10 15.54 3.49
CA HIS A 103 8.22 16.38 3.10
C HIS A 103 8.55 16.36 1.61
N SER A 104 7.90 15.51 0.83
CA SER A 104 8.13 15.44 -0.61
C SER A 104 7.56 16.68 -1.31
N GLN A 105 8.24 17.12 -2.39
CA GLN A 105 7.76 18.19 -3.27
C GLN A 105 6.92 17.65 -4.44
N ASN A 106 6.88 16.33 -4.63
CA ASN A 106 6.11 15.70 -5.69
C ASN A 106 4.67 15.46 -5.22
N GLU A 107 3.72 16.08 -5.87
CA GLU A 107 2.31 15.98 -5.52
C GLU A 107 1.64 14.77 -6.19
N LEU A 108 0.88 13.99 -5.43
CA LEU A 108 0.14 12.83 -5.92
C LEU A 108 -0.66 13.12 -7.20
N PHE A 109 -1.40 14.22 -7.20
CA PHE A 109 -2.34 14.56 -8.28
C PHE A 109 -1.66 15.01 -9.58
N LYS A 110 -0.34 15.16 -9.58
CA LYS A 110 0.49 15.44 -10.77
C LYS A 110 1.15 14.18 -11.34
N GLU A 111 1.01 13.03 -10.66
CA GLU A 111 1.62 11.79 -11.07
C GLU A 111 0.74 11.02 -12.07
N ASN A 112 1.38 10.30 -12.99
CA ASN A 112 0.70 9.33 -13.84
C ASN A 112 0.55 7.98 -13.11
N LEU A 113 -0.66 7.70 -12.64
CA LEU A 113 -0.99 6.51 -11.86
C LEU A 113 -1.71 5.43 -12.68
N ALA A 114 -1.79 5.58 -13.98
CA ALA A 114 -2.53 4.68 -14.85
C ALA A 114 -1.75 3.40 -15.24
N GLN A 115 -0.51 3.29 -14.78
CA GLN A 115 0.37 2.12 -14.98
C GLN A 115 0.29 1.13 -13.78
N SER A 116 0.96 -0.02 -13.91
CA SER A 116 1.18 -0.91 -12.77
C SER A 116 1.99 -0.20 -11.69
N LEU A 117 1.46 -0.14 -10.49
CA LEU A 117 2.08 0.60 -9.39
C LEU A 117 1.84 -0.04 -8.00
N ALA A 118 2.66 0.37 -7.06
CA ALA A 118 2.47 0.12 -5.64
C ALA A 118 2.65 1.41 -4.84
N PHE A 119 1.81 1.63 -3.84
CA PHE A 119 2.02 2.67 -2.85
C PHE A 119 2.57 2.08 -1.56
N VAL A 120 3.59 2.71 -1.00
CA VAL A 120 4.10 2.38 0.33
C VAL A 120 3.55 3.39 1.33
N ILE A 121 2.97 2.89 2.41
CA ILE A 121 2.50 3.69 3.55
C ILE A 121 3.20 3.25 4.83
N GLY A 122 3.38 4.18 5.75
CA GLY A 122 4.02 3.95 7.05
C GLY A 122 3.15 4.39 8.21
N SER A 123 3.67 4.27 9.43
CA SER A 123 2.96 4.66 10.65
C SER A 123 2.77 6.17 10.75
N GLU A 124 1.76 6.56 11.52
CA GLU A 124 1.58 7.96 11.93
C GLU A 124 2.77 8.43 12.75
N GLY A 125 3.25 9.64 12.49
CA GLY A 125 4.38 10.28 13.18
C GLY A 125 5.75 9.83 12.69
N LYS A 126 6.04 8.53 12.57
CA LYS A 126 7.35 8.04 12.09
C LYS A 126 7.43 7.90 10.56
N GLY A 127 6.28 7.77 9.91
CA GLY A 127 6.22 7.55 8.45
C GLY A 127 6.82 6.20 8.02
N ILE A 128 7.30 6.16 6.81
CA ILE A 128 8.00 5.02 6.21
C ILE A 128 9.46 5.03 6.67
N ARG A 129 10.04 3.87 6.92
CA ARG A 129 11.46 3.74 7.29
C ARG A 129 12.36 4.21 6.14
N SER A 130 13.48 4.90 6.47
CA SER A 130 14.38 5.51 5.48
C SER A 130 14.85 4.55 4.40
N LYS A 131 15.29 3.35 4.78
CA LYS A 131 15.74 2.33 3.81
C LYS A 131 14.62 1.84 2.88
N THR A 132 13.39 1.83 3.35
CA THR A 132 12.22 1.49 2.53
C THR A 132 11.93 2.63 1.55
N LEU A 133 11.99 3.89 1.98
CA LEU A 133 11.86 5.05 1.10
C LEU A 133 12.93 5.08 0.00
N GLU A 134 14.18 4.80 0.34
CA GLU A 134 15.29 4.74 -0.62
C GLU A 134 15.10 3.67 -1.71
N ALA A 135 14.37 2.60 -1.41
CA ALA A 135 14.05 1.55 -2.37
C ALA A 135 12.91 1.92 -3.34
N CYS A 136 12.09 2.94 -3.01
CA CYS A 136 11.00 3.40 -3.86
C CYS A 136 11.53 4.14 -5.10
N ASN A 137 10.77 4.10 -6.20
CA ASN A 137 11.11 4.84 -7.43
C ASN A 137 10.92 6.34 -7.25
N LYS A 138 9.88 6.75 -6.50
CA LYS A 138 9.56 8.15 -6.25
C LYS A 138 8.89 8.32 -4.90
N ILE A 139 9.13 9.46 -4.28
CA ILE A 139 8.45 9.86 -3.05
C ILE A 139 7.44 10.94 -3.40
N ILE A 140 6.20 10.80 -2.95
CA ILE A 140 5.09 11.70 -3.21
C ILE A 140 4.44 12.19 -1.92
N ASN A 141 3.76 13.33 -1.98
CA ASN A 141 2.90 13.84 -0.94
C ASN A 141 1.44 13.95 -1.40
N ILE A 142 0.52 13.98 -0.44
CA ILE A 142 -0.93 14.15 -0.70
C ILE A 142 -1.38 15.56 -0.28
N ASN A 143 -0.52 16.33 0.37
CA ASN A 143 -0.90 17.49 1.17
C ASN A 143 -1.13 18.73 0.31
N ALA A 144 -2.26 19.39 0.55
CA ALA A 144 -2.55 20.71 0.01
C ALA A 144 -2.19 21.84 1.00
N ASN A 145 -2.15 21.56 2.31
CA ASN A 145 -1.88 22.53 3.37
C ASN A 145 -0.42 22.41 3.85
N LYS A 146 0.30 23.54 3.82
CA LYS A 146 1.71 23.60 4.25
C LYS A 146 1.91 23.71 5.77
N ILE A 147 0.86 24.09 6.51
CA ILE A 147 0.92 24.32 7.95
C ILE A 147 0.54 23.05 8.72
N PHE A 148 -0.51 22.37 8.28
CA PHE A 148 -0.99 21.13 8.85
C PHE A 148 -1.03 20.07 7.76
N ASN A 149 -0.03 19.20 7.74
CA ASN A 149 0.29 18.32 6.63
C ASN A 149 0.24 16.82 6.97
N SER A 150 -0.34 16.46 8.11
CA SER A 150 -0.49 15.06 8.51
C SER A 150 -1.93 14.58 8.33
N LEU A 151 -2.10 13.49 7.60
CA LEU A 151 -3.35 12.72 7.52
C LEU A 151 -3.22 11.42 8.32
N ASN A 152 -4.32 10.97 8.92
CA ASN A 152 -4.39 9.60 9.40
C ASN A 152 -4.03 8.64 8.25
N VAL A 153 -3.24 7.61 8.54
CA VAL A 153 -2.70 6.70 7.51
C VAL A 153 -3.78 5.98 6.71
N SER A 154 -4.92 5.66 7.33
CA SER A 154 -6.03 5.02 6.62
C SER A 154 -6.74 5.98 5.67
N VAL A 155 -6.83 7.25 6.02
CA VAL A 155 -7.34 8.31 5.13
C VAL A 155 -6.37 8.51 3.97
N ALA A 156 -5.07 8.63 4.26
CA ALA A 156 -4.03 8.76 3.24
C ALA A 156 -4.06 7.59 2.25
N SER A 157 -4.16 6.35 2.74
CA SER A 157 -4.27 5.17 1.88
C SER A 157 -5.50 5.24 0.95
N GLY A 158 -6.64 5.67 1.46
CA GLY A 158 -7.84 5.87 0.65
C GLY A 158 -7.63 6.87 -0.47
N VAL A 159 -7.06 8.04 -0.18
CA VAL A 159 -6.79 9.09 -1.19
C VAL A 159 -5.87 8.57 -2.30
N LEU A 160 -4.76 7.90 -1.93
CA LEU A 160 -3.81 7.31 -2.89
C LEU A 160 -4.48 6.31 -3.83
N LEU A 161 -5.20 5.36 -3.25
CA LEU A 161 -5.76 4.23 -3.97
C LEU A 161 -6.93 4.65 -4.87
N PHE A 162 -7.81 5.53 -4.40
CA PHE A 162 -8.92 6.04 -5.20
C PHE A 162 -8.46 6.97 -6.32
N GLU A 163 -7.38 7.73 -6.14
CA GLU A 163 -6.81 8.52 -7.25
C GLU A 163 -6.23 7.59 -8.32
N ALA A 164 -5.51 6.53 -7.96
CA ALA A 164 -5.03 5.54 -8.91
C ALA A 164 -6.21 4.86 -9.65
N ALA A 165 -7.24 4.44 -8.92
CA ALA A 165 -8.44 3.84 -9.51
C ALA A 165 -9.13 4.80 -10.48
N ARG A 166 -9.28 6.08 -10.13
CA ARG A 166 -9.86 7.11 -10.99
C ARG A 166 -9.09 7.24 -12.32
N GLN A 167 -7.76 7.35 -12.26
CA GLN A 167 -6.93 7.48 -13.46
C GLN A 167 -6.99 6.25 -14.34
N LYS A 168 -6.94 5.03 -13.76
CA LYS A 168 -7.03 3.78 -14.52
C LYS A 168 -8.39 3.60 -15.19
N ASN A 169 -9.48 3.98 -14.52
CA ASN A 169 -10.83 3.89 -15.08
C ASN A 169 -11.01 4.86 -16.25
N GLN A 170 -10.38 6.03 -16.23
CA GLN A 170 -10.42 6.99 -17.35
C GLN A 170 -9.68 6.50 -18.60
N GLN A 171 -8.66 5.64 -18.46
CA GLN A 171 -7.98 5.06 -19.62
C GLN A 171 -8.79 3.93 -20.29
N ASN A 172 -9.68 3.29 -19.54
CA ASN A 172 -10.49 2.18 -20.02
C ASN A 172 -11.85 2.64 -20.58
N ALA A 173 -12.17 3.92 -20.46
CA ALA A 173 -13.38 4.54 -20.99
C ALA A 173 -13.14 5.13 -22.39
#